data_a8aca6dcbe2bb9cfffceb67f557b90a7
#
_entry.id   a8aca6dcbe2bb9cfffceb67f557b90a7
#
_cell.length_a   1.000
_cell.length_b   1.000
_cell.length_c   1.000
_cell.angle_alpha   90.00
_cell.angle_beta   90.00
_cell.angle_gamma   90.00
#
_symmetry.space_group_name_H-M   'P 1'
#
loop_
_entity.id
_entity.type
_entity.pdbx_description
1 polymer ?
#
loop_
_entity_poly.entity_id
_entity_poly.type
_entity_poly.pdbx_seq_one_letter_code
_entity_poly.pdbx_strand_id
1 'polypeptide(L)'
;GYNSLHKKATDVFRLLRVQRRVFRERGRELNREEYQRLLESARSQGRERLALLMEAVCSTGIRVSEVRCLTVEAALRGRAEVSLKGKIRTVLLPAKLCRKLLKYAKTQKTASGEIFLTKSGKGLSRGQIWREMKDLCQAAGVERSKVFPHNLRHLFARAFYRASRDIVKLADVLGHSSIDTTRIYLMTTGEEHARQLERLGLVT
;
A
#
# COMPACT_ATOMS: atom_id res chain seq x y z
N GLY A 1 8.12 -24.83 -34.17
CA GLY A 1 8.00 -23.70 -34.90
C GLY A 1 7.10 -22.57 -34.42
N TYR A 2 5.87 -22.49 -34.94
CA TYR A 2 4.99 -21.33 -34.76
C TYR A 2 4.65 -21.00 -33.27
N ASN A 3 4.37 -22.01 -32.48
CA ASN A 3 4.03 -21.86 -31.06
C ASN A 3 5.22 -21.33 -30.22
N SER A 4 6.45 -21.65 -30.60
CA SER A 4 7.64 -21.19 -29.89
C SER A 4 7.93 -19.72 -30.16
N LEU A 5 7.70 -19.27 -31.40
CA LEU A 5 7.89 -17.87 -31.79
C LEU A 5 6.82 -16.98 -31.15
N HIS A 6 5.58 -17.46 -31.10
CA HIS A 6 4.48 -16.72 -30.50
C HIS A 6 4.67 -16.54 -28.98
N LYS A 7 5.14 -17.59 -28.30
CA LYS A 7 5.47 -17.56 -26.88
C LYS A 7 6.61 -16.56 -26.59
N LYS A 8 7.67 -16.59 -27.40
CA LYS A 8 8.78 -15.63 -27.26
C LYS A 8 8.34 -14.19 -27.48
N ALA A 9 7.49 -13.93 -28.47
CA ALA A 9 6.95 -12.59 -28.70
C ALA A 9 6.11 -12.10 -27.53
N THR A 10 5.26 -12.96 -26.97
CA THR A 10 4.42 -12.64 -25.80
C THR A 10 5.27 -12.33 -24.57
N ASP A 11 6.34 -13.10 -24.36
CA ASP A 11 7.26 -12.87 -23.25
C ASP A 11 8.03 -11.55 -23.38
N VAL A 12 8.45 -11.20 -24.59
CA VAL A 12 9.11 -9.91 -24.88
C VAL A 12 8.15 -8.74 -24.62
N PHE A 13 6.91 -8.82 -25.08
CA PHE A 13 5.90 -7.79 -24.82
C PHE A 13 5.56 -7.66 -23.32
N ARG A 14 5.56 -8.76 -22.59
CA ARG A 14 5.37 -8.77 -21.15
C ARG A 14 6.54 -8.09 -20.45
N LEU A 15 7.76 -8.39 -20.84
CA LEU A 15 8.99 -7.78 -20.32
C LEU A 15 9.01 -6.27 -20.55
N LEU A 16 8.66 -5.83 -21.76
CA LEU A 16 8.61 -4.41 -22.12
C LEU A 16 7.53 -3.65 -21.32
N ARG A 17 6.38 -4.29 -21.08
CA ARG A 17 5.34 -3.71 -20.21
C ARG A 17 5.82 -3.55 -18.77
N VAL A 18 6.51 -4.56 -18.25
CA VAL A 18 7.08 -4.53 -16.90
C VAL A 18 8.13 -3.44 -16.80
N GLN A 19 9.05 -3.34 -17.76
CA GLN A 19 10.07 -2.29 -17.79
C GLN A 19 9.49 -0.88 -17.87
N ARG A 20 8.47 -0.65 -18.70
CA ARG A 20 7.80 0.65 -18.79
C ARG A 20 7.09 1.04 -17.47
N ARG A 21 6.50 0.07 -16.80
CA ARG A 21 5.82 0.28 -15.52
C ARG A 21 6.82 0.64 -14.43
N VAL A 22 7.93 -0.08 -14.36
CA VAL A 22 9.04 0.18 -13.45
C VAL A 22 9.63 1.58 -13.66
N PHE A 23 9.89 1.95 -14.91
CA PHE A 23 10.42 3.27 -15.24
C PHE A 23 9.50 4.40 -14.82
N ARG A 24 8.18 4.23 -14.98
CA ARG A 24 7.17 5.21 -14.51
C ARG A 24 7.10 5.31 -12.99
N GLU A 25 7.24 4.20 -12.29
CA GLU A 25 7.13 4.15 -10.82
C GLU A 25 8.38 4.71 -10.12
N ARG A 26 9.57 4.57 -10.69
CA ARG A 26 10.82 5.12 -10.13
C ARG A 26 10.78 6.62 -9.87
N GLY A 27 10.19 7.39 -10.76
CA GLY A 27 10.06 8.85 -10.59
C GLY A 27 8.92 9.27 -9.66
N ARG A 28 8.06 8.34 -9.26
CA ARG A 28 6.86 8.58 -8.45
C ARG A 28 6.88 7.89 -7.10
N GLU A 29 8.04 7.46 -6.65
CA GLU A 29 8.16 6.75 -5.39
C GLU A 29 7.97 7.70 -4.21
N LEU A 30 7.02 7.35 -3.33
CA LEU A 30 6.79 8.06 -2.08
C LEU A 30 7.73 7.51 -1.01
N ASN A 31 8.54 8.37 -0.40
CA ASN A 31 9.41 7.95 0.69
C ASN A 31 8.73 8.13 2.06
N ARG A 32 9.36 7.59 3.10
CA ARG A 32 8.83 7.64 4.47
C ARG A 32 8.68 9.07 5.00
N GLU A 33 9.60 9.96 4.69
CA GLU A 33 9.56 11.35 5.13
C GLU A 33 8.41 12.12 4.49
N GLU A 34 8.20 11.91 3.20
CA GLU A 34 7.06 12.48 2.47
C GLU A 34 5.73 11.97 3.04
N TYR A 35 5.65 10.67 3.33
CA TYR A 35 4.50 10.07 3.99
C TYR A 35 4.23 10.69 5.37
N GLN A 36 5.25 10.89 6.18
CA GLN A 36 5.12 11.55 7.49
C GLN A 36 4.59 12.98 7.34
N ARG A 37 5.07 13.74 6.37
CA ARG A 37 4.57 15.09 6.10
C ARG A 37 3.10 15.11 5.68
N LEU A 38 2.66 14.11 4.89
CA LEU A 38 1.25 13.97 4.52
C LEU A 38 0.39 13.69 5.75
N LEU A 39 0.83 12.80 6.64
CA LEU A 39 0.13 12.51 7.90
C LEU A 39 0.02 13.74 8.78
N GLU A 40 1.12 14.46 8.98
CA GLU A 40 1.14 15.69 9.78
C GLU A 40 0.20 16.75 9.20
N SER A 41 0.21 16.91 7.89
CA SER A 41 -0.69 17.84 7.19
C SER A 41 -2.16 17.47 7.41
N ALA A 42 -2.51 16.20 7.29
CA ALA A 42 -3.86 15.73 7.55
C ALA A 42 -4.29 15.98 9.01
N ARG A 43 -3.41 15.67 9.96
CA ARG A 43 -3.68 15.87 11.40
C ARG A 43 -3.82 17.36 11.75
N SER A 44 -2.94 18.20 11.25
CA SER A 44 -2.99 19.65 11.52
C SER A 44 -4.23 20.31 10.95
N GLN A 45 -4.80 19.75 9.89
CA GLN A 45 -6.06 20.21 9.29
C GLN A 45 -7.31 19.60 9.95
N GLY A 46 -7.15 18.80 10.99
CA GLY A 46 -8.26 18.09 11.64
C GLY A 46 -8.86 16.97 10.80
N ARG A 47 -8.15 16.50 9.78
CA ARG A 47 -8.61 15.43 8.88
C ARG A 47 -8.19 14.05 9.40
N GLU A 48 -8.71 13.70 10.57
CA GLU A 48 -8.33 12.46 11.28
C GLU A 48 -8.70 11.20 10.52
N ARG A 49 -9.86 11.17 9.87
CA ARG A 49 -10.27 10.04 9.03
C ARG A 49 -9.24 9.76 7.92
N LEU A 50 -8.80 10.79 7.22
CA LEU A 50 -7.83 10.67 6.15
C LEU A 50 -6.46 10.20 6.67
N ALA A 51 -5.99 10.79 7.77
CA ALA A 51 -4.72 10.39 8.40
C ALA A 51 -4.77 8.91 8.81
N LEU A 52 -5.83 8.48 9.46
CA LEU A 52 -5.99 7.09 9.91
C LEU A 52 -6.12 6.12 8.72
N LEU A 53 -6.82 6.51 7.66
CA LEU A 53 -6.93 5.71 6.44
C LEU A 53 -5.55 5.51 5.79
N MET A 54 -4.76 6.57 5.68
CA MET A 54 -3.40 6.46 5.15
C MET A 54 -2.51 5.55 6.02
N GLU A 55 -2.60 5.67 7.34
CA GLU A 55 -1.90 4.77 8.26
C GLU A 55 -2.36 3.32 8.10
N ALA A 56 -3.65 3.08 7.93
CA ALA A 56 -4.19 1.74 7.73
C ALA A 56 -3.63 1.10 6.46
N VAL A 57 -3.62 1.81 5.36
CA VAL A 57 -3.08 1.31 4.08
C VAL A 57 -1.57 1.08 4.18
N CYS A 58 -0.84 2.02 4.75
CA CYS A 58 0.63 1.95 4.85
C CYS A 58 1.13 0.92 5.85
N SER A 59 0.35 0.57 6.86
CA SER A 59 0.75 -0.40 7.89
C SER A 59 0.31 -1.84 7.62
N THR A 60 -0.64 -2.04 6.70
CA THR A 60 -1.20 -3.37 6.40
C THR A 60 -1.01 -3.78 4.94
N GLY A 61 -0.73 -2.85 4.06
CA GLY A 61 -0.69 -3.07 2.62
C GLY A 61 -2.06 -3.32 1.99
N ILE A 62 -3.15 -3.06 2.71
CA ILE A 62 -4.51 -3.26 2.20
C ILE A 62 -4.77 -2.37 0.96
N ARG A 63 -5.52 -2.87 0.01
CA ARG A 63 -5.95 -2.09 -1.14
C ARG A 63 -7.06 -1.12 -0.75
N VAL A 64 -7.10 0.03 -1.40
CA VAL A 64 -8.14 1.04 -1.14
C VAL A 64 -9.57 0.49 -1.34
N SER A 65 -9.74 -0.41 -2.29
CA SER A 65 -11.02 -1.09 -2.52
C SER A 65 -11.40 -2.05 -1.38
N GLU A 66 -10.44 -2.43 -0.55
CA GLU A 66 -10.60 -3.37 0.57
C GLU A 66 -10.76 -2.65 1.92
N VAL A 67 -10.65 -1.33 1.94
CA VAL A 67 -10.76 -0.50 3.17
C VAL A 67 -12.11 -0.71 3.88
N ARG A 68 -13.16 -1.04 3.15
CA ARG A 68 -14.48 -1.41 3.71
C ARG A 68 -14.42 -2.64 4.64
N CYS A 69 -13.39 -3.47 4.51
CA CYS A 69 -13.19 -4.62 5.40
C CYS A 69 -12.60 -4.23 6.76
N LEU A 70 -12.17 -2.99 6.92
CA LEU A 70 -11.72 -2.42 8.19
C LEU A 70 -12.94 -1.99 9.00
N THR A 71 -13.50 -2.96 9.69
CA THR A 71 -14.70 -2.81 10.53
C THR A 71 -14.34 -2.74 12.00
N VAL A 72 -15.28 -2.33 12.82
CA VAL A 72 -15.15 -2.37 14.29
C VAL A 72 -14.83 -3.80 14.74
N GLU A 73 -15.52 -4.78 14.16
CA GLU A 73 -15.32 -6.20 14.49
C GLU A 73 -13.92 -6.68 14.10
N ALA A 74 -13.42 -6.28 12.94
CA ALA A 74 -12.07 -6.59 12.51
C ALA A 74 -11.02 -5.98 13.45
N ALA A 75 -11.20 -4.73 13.86
CA ALA A 75 -10.31 -4.05 14.80
C ALA A 75 -10.30 -4.73 16.19
N LEU A 76 -11.45 -5.25 16.63
CA LEU A 76 -11.54 -6.01 17.88
C LEU A 76 -10.81 -7.36 17.79
N ARG A 77 -10.86 -8.03 16.64
CA ARG A 77 -10.18 -9.31 16.41
C ARG A 77 -8.68 -9.17 16.08
N GLY A 78 -8.26 -8.01 15.64
CA GLY A 78 -6.88 -7.78 15.17
C GLY A 78 -6.60 -8.29 13.76
N ARG A 79 -7.64 -8.60 12.99
CA ARG A 79 -7.52 -9.08 11.59
C ARG A 79 -8.76 -8.74 10.78
N ALA A 80 -8.57 -8.47 9.51
CA ALA A 80 -9.63 -8.32 8.53
C ALA A 80 -9.58 -9.46 7.51
N GLU A 81 -10.73 -9.91 7.06
CA GLU A 81 -10.83 -10.90 6.00
C GLU A 81 -11.27 -10.20 4.71
N VAL A 82 -10.50 -10.41 3.65
CA VAL A 82 -10.71 -9.79 2.35
C VAL A 82 -10.98 -10.88 1.32
N SER A 83 -12.13 -10.77 0.67
CA SER A 83 -12.51 -11.69 -0.41
C SER A 83 -12.26 -11.03 -1.77
N LEU A 84 -11.53 -11.71 -2.63
CA LEU A 84 -11.28 -11.31 -4.00
C LEU A 84 -11.33 -12.54 -4.92
N LYS A 85 -12.24 -12.52 -5.90
CA LYS A 85 -12.39 -13.62 -6.90
C LYS A 85 -12.50 -15.01 -6.27
N GLY A 86 -13.30 -15.14 -5.21
CA GLY A 86 -13.52 -16.42 -4.50
C GLY A 86 -12.39 -16.84 -3.56
N LYS A 87 -11.32 -16.08 -3.45
CA LYS A 87 -10.22 -16.31 -2.50
C LYS A 87 -10.35 -15.37 -1.31
N ILE A 88 -10.18 -15.94 -0.11
CA ILE A 88 -10.17 -15.18 1.14
C ILE A 88 -8.73 -15.00 1.59
N ARG A 89 -8.36 -13.75 1.86
CA ARG A 89 -7.07 -13.37 2.42
C ARG A 89 -7.28 -12.75 3.78
N THR A 90 -6.50 -13.18 4.76
CA THR A 90 -6.47 -12.54 6.07
C THR A 90 -5.43 -11.43 6.08
N VAL A 91 -5.86 -10.23 6.46
CA VAL A 91 -5.00 -9.06 6.66
C VAL A 91 -4.82 -8.86 8.17
N LEU A 92 -3.60 -9.03 8.65
CA LEU A 92 -3.29 -8.80 10.05
C LEU A 92 -3.21 -7.30 10.33
N LEU A 93 -3.84 -6.88 11.42
CA LEU A 93 -3.89 -5.47 11.84
C LEU A 93 -2.96 -5.28 13.04
N PRO A 94 -1.94 -4.40 12.94
CA PRO A 94 -1.10 -4.10 14.10
C PRO A 94 -1.94 -3.60 15.28
N ALA A 95 -1.56 -3.99 16.49
CA ALA A 95 -2.30 -3.65 17.70
C ALA A 95 -2.50 -2.13 17.88
N LYS A 96 -1.47 -1.35 17.55
CA LYS A 96 -1.55 0.11 17.60
C LYS A 96 -2.57 0.67 16.61
N LEU A 97 -2.66 0.08 15.41
CA LEU A 97 -3.67 0.44 14.43
C LEU A 97 -5.08 0.11 14.94
N CYS A 98 -5.27 -1.07 15.51
CA CYS A 98 -6.57 -1.47 16.08
C CYS A 98 -7.03 -0.50 17.16
N ARG A 99 -6.15 -0.08 18.06
CA ARG A 99 -6.48 0.91 19.08
C ARG A 99 -6.91 2.25 18.47
N LYS A 100 -6.21 2.72 17.46
CA LYS A 100 -6.56 3.96 16.75
C LYS A 100 -7.90 3.84 16.01
N LEU A 101 -8.14 2.71 15.35
CA LEU A 101 -9.40 2.44 14.64
C LEU A 101 -10.58 2.44 15.61
N LEU A 102 -10.46 1.75 16.74
CA LEU A 102 -11.52 1.67 17.75
C LEU A 102 -11.77 3.02 18.41
N LYS A 103 -10.72 3.78 18.72
CA LYS A 103 -10.84 5.13 19.26
C LYS A 103 -11.58 6.05 18.29
N TYR A 104 -11.22 6.02 17.02
CA TYR A 104 -11.88 6.80 15.97
C TYR A 104 -13.35 6.41 15.82
N ALA A 105 -13.63 5.10 15.74
CA ALA A 105 -15.00 4.59 15.66
C ALA A 105 -15.86 5.07 16.83
N LYS A 106 -15.32 5.03 18.04
CA LYS A 106 -16.01 5.52 19.24
C LYS A 106 -16.30 7.02 19.15
N THR A 107 -15.35 7.82 18.73
CA THR A 107 -15.53 9.27 18.50
C THR A 107 -16.63 9.56 17.48
N GLN A 108 -16.71 8.76 16.42
CA GLN A 108 -17.72 8.88 15.38
C GLN A 108 -19.04 8.18 15.75
N LYS A 109 -19.13 7.57 16.91
CA LYS A 109 -20.30 6.79 17.37
C LYS A 109 -20.65 5.63 16.44
N THR A 110 -19.64 5.00 15.85
CA THR A 110 -19.78 3.81 15.01
C THR A 110 -19.60 2.58 15.90
N ALA A 111 -20.71 1.94 16.23
CA ALA A 111 -20.71 0.78 17.13
C ALA A 111 -20.33 -0.53 16.43
N SER A 112 -20.58 -0.64 15.13
CA SER A 112 -20.34 -1.84 14.33
C SER A 112 -20.17 -1.50 12.85
N GLY A 113 -19.61 -2.43 12.08
CA GLY A 113 -19.46 -2.29 10.64
C GLY A 113 -18.29 -1.41 10.22
N GLU A 114 -18.37 -0.87 9.01
CA GLU A 114 -17.30 -0.07 8.40
C GLU A 114 -16.95 1.15 9.25
N ILE A 115 -15.64 1.40 9.38
CA ILE A 115 -15.12 2.53 10.16
C ILE A 115 -14.94 3.78 9.29
N PHE A 116 -14.50 3.61 8.04
CA PHE A 116 -14.24 4.72 7.13
C PHE A 116 -15.48 5.07 6.32
N LEU A 117 -16.24 6.03 6.83
CA LEU A 117 -17.51 6.43 6.27
C LEU A 117 -17.53 7.91 5.88
N THR A 118 -18.40 8.25 4.93
CA THR A 118 -18.76 9.63 4.63
C THR A 118 -19.62 10.21 5.77
N LYS A 119 -19.84 11.53 5.76
CA LYS A 119 -20.74 12.19 6.72
C LYS A 119 -22.17 11.63 6.66
N SER A 120 -22.60 11.13 5.50
CA SER A 120 -23.92 10.51 5.32
C SER A 120 -23.98 9.03 5.73
N GLY A 121 -22.88 8.47 6.25
CA GLY A 121 -22.80 7.09 6.70
C GLY A 121 -22.54 6.05 5.61
N LYS A 122 -22.13 6.47 4.44
CA LYS A 122 -21.75 5.58 3.32
C LYS A 122 -20.25 5.32 3.31
N GLY A 123 -19.82 4.19 2.75
CA GLY A 123 -18.41 3.90 2.54
C GLY A 123 -17.75 4.93 1.62
N LEU A 124 -16.47 5.20 1.88
CA LEU A 124 -15.69 6.11 1.05
C LEU A 124 -15.45 5.51 -0.33
N SER A 125 -15.69 6.30 -1.38
CA SER A 125 -15.34 5.90 -2.73
C SER A 125 -13.82 6.04 -2.96
N ARG A 126 -13.31 5.25 -3.89
CA ARG A 126 -11.94 5.31 -4.39
C ARG A 126 -11.55 6.72 -4.86
N GLY A 127 -12.43 7.36 -5.63
CA GLY A 127 -12.22 8.71 -6.15
C GLY A 127 -12.17 9.77 -5.04
N GLN A 128 -13.01 9.64 -4.01
CA GLN A 128 -13.00 10.54 -2.87
C GLN A 128 -11.69 10.43 -2.07
N ILE A 129 -11.23 9.23 -1.79
CA ILE A 129 -9.96 9.00 -1.10
C ILE A 129 -8.81 9.64 -1.90
N TRP A 130 -8.81 9.42 -3.19
CA TRP A 130 -7.79 9.97 -4.08
C TRP A 130 -7.76 11.50 -4.07
N ARG A 131 -8.92 12.12 -4.18
CA ARG A 131 -9.05 13.59 -4.11
C ARG A 131 -8.59 14.14 -2.77
N GLU A 132 -9.03 13.54 -1.68
CA GLU A 132 -8.66 13.97 -0.32
C GLU A 132 -7.15 13.88 -0.10
N MET A 133 -6.51 12.81 -0.57
CA MET A 133 -5.05 12.68 -0.50
C MET A 133 -4.34 13.76 -1.33
N LYS A 134 -4.82 14.05 -2.54
CA LYS A 134 -4.25 15.09 -3.38
C LYS A 134 -4.33 16.48 -2.75
N ASP A 135 -5.37 16.75 -1.99
CA ASP A 135 -5.55 18.04 -1.29
C ASP A 135 -4.48 18.30 -0.22
N LEU A 136 -3.80 17.27 0.26
CA LEU A 136 -2.73 17.41 1.24
C LEU A 136 -1.39 17.86 0.64
N CYS A 137 -1.20 17.69 -0.65
CA CYS A 137 0.11 17.79 -1.30
C CYS A 137 0.76 19.16 -1.15
N GLN A 138 0.01 20.24 -1.35
CA GLN A 138 0.54 21.59 -1.27
C GLN A 138 1.04 21.92 0.14
N ALA A 139 0.24 21.70 1.15
CA ALA A 139 0.59 21.97 2.54
C ALA A 139 1.73 21.05 3.04
N ALA A 140 1.77 19.82 2.58
CA ALA A 140 2.80 18.85 2.94
C ALA A 140 4.11 19.03 2.18
N GLY A 141 4.12 19.83 1.10
CA GLY A 141 5.29 19.99 0.24
C GLY A 141 5.68 18.70 -0.47
N VAL A 142 4.70 17.90 -0.88
CA VAL A 142 4.89 16.65 -1.60
C VAL A 142 4.32 16.77 -3.00
N GLU A 143 5.06 16.28 -3.98
CA GLU A 143 4.65 16.29 -5.38
C GLU A 143 3.37 15.48 -5.59
N ARG A 144 2.36 16.09 -6.24
CA ARG A 144 1.04 15.47 -6.46
C ARG A 144 1.11 14.13 -7.17
N SER A 145 2.04 13.97 -8.11
CA SER A 145 2.21 12.72 -8.87
C SER A 145 2.62 11.52 -8.01
N LYS A 146 3.15 11.75 -6.81
CA LYS A 146 3.55 10.71 -5.85
C LYS A 146 2.43 10.29 -4.91
N VAL A 147 1.37 11.08 -4.80
CA VAL A 147 0.36 10.94 -3.76
C VAL A 147 -0.89 10.25 -4.31
N PHE A 148 -0.94 8.96 -4.15
CA PHE A 148 -2.09 8.11 -4.49
C PHE A 148 -2.04 6.84 -3.62
N PRO A 149 -3.20 6.20 -3.36
CA PRO A 149 -3.28 5.08 -2.40
C PRO A 149 -2.32 3.94 -2.68
N HIS A 150 -2.11 3.61 -3.95
CA HIS A 150 -1.23 2.52 -4.35
C HIS A 150 0.23 2.76 -3.93
N ASN A 151 0.68 4.01 -3.89
CA ASN A 151 2.02 4.37 -3.41
C ASN A 151 2.22 4.13 -1.91
N LEU A 152 1.16 4.25 -1.11
CA LEU A 152 1.18 3.86 0.31
C LEU A 152 1.38 2.36 0.46
N ARG A 153 0.74 1.59 -0.40
CA ARG A 153 0.90 0.15 -0.46
C ARG A 153 2.32 -0.26 -0.89
N HIS A 154 2.91 0.46 -1.84
CA HIS A 154 4.32 0.28 -2.24
C HIS A 154 5.27 0.58 -1.08
N LEU A 155 5.02 1.63 -0.32
CA LEU A 155 5.82 1.98 0.86
C LEU A 155 5.78 0.85 1.91
N PHE A 156 4.59 0.31 2.17
CA PHE A 156 4.43 -0.88 3.01
C PHE A 156 5.24 -2.07 2.48
N ALA A 157 5.13 -2.36 1.19
CA ALA A 157 5.82 -3.49 0.57
C ALA A 157 7.33 -3.40 0.74
N ARG A 158 7.90 -2.22 0.50
CA ARG A 158 9.35 -2.01 0.69
C ARG A 158 9.78 -2.17 2.15
N ALA A 159 9.01 -1.61 3.08
CA ALA A 159 9.30 -1.72 4.51
C ALA A 159 9.20 -3.18 4.99
N PHE A 160 8.15 -3.89 4.58
CA PHE A 160 7.95 -5.30 4.92
C PHE A 160 9.07 -6.18 4.37
N TYR A 161 9.47 -5.98 3.12
CA TYR A 161 10.55 -6.75 2.51
C TYR A 161 11.90 -6.47 3.17
N ARG A 162 12.20 -5.23 3.55
CA ARG A 162 13.41 -4.91 4.31
C ARG A 162 13.49 -5.69 5.61
N ALA A 163 12.37 -5.86 6.29
CA ALA A 163 12.29 -6.58 7.56
C ALA A 163 12.34 -8.09 7.38
N SER A 164 11.57 -8.63 6.43
CA SER A 164 11.40 -10.08 6.25
C SER A 164 12.41 -10.71 5.31
N ARG A 165 12.86 -9.98 4.29
CA ARG A 165 13.69 -10.48 3.18
C ARG A 165 13.08 -11.68 2.44
N ASP A 166 11.77 -11.80 2.49
CA ASP A 166 11.01 -12.93 1.95
C ASP A 166 9.94 -12.42 0.97
N ILE A 167 10.24 -12.55 -0.33
CA ILE A 167 9.34 -12.09 -1.38
C ILE A 167 8.07 -12.95 -1.49
N VAL A 168 8.15 -14.23 -1.17
CA VAL A 168 6.99 -15.13 -1.18
C VAL A 168 6.01 -14.72 -0.08
N LYS A 169 6.52 -14.46 1.11
CA LYS A 169 5.73 -13.98 2.23
C LYS A 169 5.08 -12.63 1.94
N LEU A 170 5.81 -11.72 1.32
CA LEU A 170 5.27 -10.43 0.90
C LEU A 170 4.16 -10.60 -0.14
N ALA A 171 4.36 -11.47 -1.13
CA ALA A 171 3.32 -11.78 -2.12
C ALA A 171 2.03 -12.26 -1.47
N ASP A 172 2.14 -13.16 -0.48
CA ASP A 172 1.00 -13.66 0.28
C ASP A 172 0.30 -12.55 1.06
N VAL A 173 1.04 -11.71 1.75
CA VAL A 173 0.50 -10.58 2.52
C VAL A 173 -0.23 -9.59 1.62
N LEU A 174 0.32 -9.29 0.45
CA LEU A 174 -0.30 -8.38 -0.52
C LEU A 174 -1.45 -9.02 -1.30
N GLY A 175 -1.58 -10.34 -1.25
CA GLY A 175 -2.58 -11.08 -2.01
C GLY A 175 -2.26 -11.15 -3.51
N HIS A 176 -0.98 -11.13 -3.87
CA HIS A 176 -0.56 -11.31 -5.25
C HIS A 176 -0.55 -12.79 -5.63
N SER A 177 -1.13 -13.12 -6.78
CA SER A 177 -1.11 -14.48 -7.34
C SER A 177 0.23 -14.82 -8.00
N SER A 178 1.10 -13.82 -8.23
CA SER A 178 2.38 -13.94 -8.91
C SER A 178 3.47 -13.19 -8.18
N ILE A 179 4.63 -13.82 -7.99
CA ILE A 179 5.84 -13.19 -7.45
C ILE A 179 6.34 -12.07 -8.38
N ASP A 180 6.14 -12.17 -9.68
CA ASP A 180 6.53 -11.14 -10.65
C ASP A 180 5.85 -9.80 -10.34
N THR A 181 4.57 -9.82 -9.97
CA THR A 181 3.84 -8.62 -9.53
C THR A 181 4.48 -8.02 -8.27
N THR A 182 4.85 -8.85 -7.31
CA THR A 182 5.52 -8.43 -6.08
C THR A 182 6.90 -7.84 -6.34
N ARG A 183 7.66 -8.42 -7.25
CA ARG A 183 8.99 -7.91 -7.66
C ARG A 183 8.92 -6.48 -8.20
N ILE A 184 7.86 -6.13 -8.93
CA ILE A 184 7.67 -4.77 -9.44
C ILE A 184 7.60 -3.76 -8.29
N TYR A 185 6.94 -4.11 -7.18
CA TYR A 185 6.85 -3.27 -5.98
C TYR A 185 8.20 -3.02 -5.31
N LEU A 186 9.14 -3.94 -5.47
CA LEU A 186 10.43 -3.97 -4.78
C LEU A 186 11.61 -3.52 -5.64
N MET A 187 11.38 -3.08 -6.87
CA MET A 187 12.49 -2.72 -7.75
C MET A 187 13.28 -1.56 -7.17
N THR A 188 14.54 -1.86 -6.88
CA THR A 188 15.50 -0.94 -6.30
C THR A 188 16.37 -0.31 -7.40
N THR A 189 17.02 0.80 -7.08
CA THR A 189 17.99 1.43 -7.98
C THR A 189 19.28 0.59 -8.07
N GLY A 190 20.04 0.76 -9.16
CA GLY A 190 21.34 0.11 -9.30
C GLY A 190 22.33 0.47 -8.18
N GLU A 191 22.26 1.68 -7.65
CA GLU A 191 23.03 2.14 -6.50
C GLU A 191 22.72 1.35 -5.22
N GLU A 192 21.46 1.02 -5.03
CA GLU A 192 21.01 0.25 -3.87
C GLU A 192 21.51 -1.20 -3.95
N HIS A 193 21.49 -1.79 -5.15
CA HIS A 193 22.10 -3.10 -5.40
C HIS A 193 23.60 -3.10 -5.15
N ALA A 194 24.30 -2.07 -5.62
CA ALA A 194 25.75 -1.90 -5.40
C ALA A 194 26.07 -1.85 -3.90
N ARG A 195 25.32 -1.08 -3.12
CA ARG A 195 25.49 -1.01 -1.67
C ARG A 195 25.25 -2.35 -0.98
N GLN A 196 24.27 -3.13 -1.44
CA GLN A 196 24.01 -4.46 -0.92
C GLN A 196 25.16 -5.42 -1.20
N LEU A 197 25.75 -5.37 -2.39
CA LEU A 197 26.91 -6.18 -2.75
C LEU A 197 28.13 -5.84 -1.88
N GLU A 198 28.35 -4.55 -1.61
CA GLU A 198 29.43 -4.11 -0.70
C GLU A 198 29.22 -4.64 0.72
N ARG A 199 27.98 -4.63 1.21
CA ARG A 199 27.65 -5.15 2.55
C ARG A 199 27.87 -6.65 2.70
N LEU A 200 27.91 -7.42 1.62
CA LEU A 200 28.19 -8.85 1.70
C LEU A 200 29.60 -9.13 2.21
N GLY A 201 30.55 -8.21 1.98
CA GLY A 201 31.92 -8.33 2.46
C GLY A 201 32.64 -9.55 1.95
N LEU A 202 32.28 -10.04 0.76
CA LEU A 202 32.90 -11.26 0.18
C LEU A 202 34.16 -10.98 -0.61
N VAL A 203 34.46 -9.72 -0.89
CA VAL A 203 35.75 -9.31 -1.48
C VAL A 203 36.70 -8.94 -0.35
N THR A 204 37.82 -9.61 -0.31
CA THR A 204 38.86 -9.38 0.71
C THR A 204 40.02 -8.58 0.15
#